data_d4af5bd604c86cd76862fe7f86d094f0
#
_entry.id   d4af5bd604c86cd76862fe7f86d094f0
#
_cell.length_a   1.000
_cell.length_b   1.000
_cell.length_c   1.000
_cell.angle_alpha   90.00
_cell.angle_beta   90.00
_cell.angle_gamma   90.00
#
_symmetry.space_group_name_H-M   'P 1'
#
loop_
_entity.id
_entity.type
_entity.pdbx_description
1 polymer ?
#
loop_
_entity_poly.entity_id
_entity_poly.type
_entity_poly.pdbx_seq_one_letter_code
_entity_poly.pdbx_strand_id
1 'polypeptide(L)'
;MSKTLWIAAAAVLAGACAQVPPEKQVINDAAAALGGRDKILAVKTLAIEGEGPSPNVGQNRMPDGELPVWKVTEYRQVLDLGNGRSRIKQLRTAQFEFAGATVQRLDQGIDGDVGYNVGPDGQMSRAGAAVAGERRIDELRHPVAVVRAALDPAAKIANLHQDGNANVVDVTTAKGDTVTLTVDSATKLPLRVSTTADNANMGDVVVATSFSSYEDVGGLKLPKRLTTNMDKYLQFDLQVSKNAVDVEPGDLAASEAVKTAAPPSPPPIVVTAEPVAKGIWWLAGSGNHRSVVFEFDDHLTLFEAPLNEARSKPVIDKARTLSSKPLTHVVISHHHFDHSGGLRVAVAEGLTVITHKDNEAFFKDLVARKHTVVPDELAKNPKPLKLELVDDQLTLKDKSMEVQLYHLLDNPREGTNLFAYVPRDRILVQADLYDASWQQHLWGANVLQNIERRKLRVDKDVPVHGVIEPYDQMVKTIKAKPTIPAN
;
A
#
# COMPACT_ATOMS: atom_id res chain seq x y z
N MET A 1 78.69 -46.84 28.92
CA MET A 1 78.02 -45.77 29.63
C MET A 1 77.43 -44.86 28.58
N SER A 2 76.14 -45.05 28.22
CA SER A 2 75.41 -44.31 27.23
C SER A 2 74.47 -43.34 27.96
N LYS A 3 74.60 -42.05 27.70
CA LYS A 3 73.73 -41.01 28.27
C LYS A 3 72.68 -40.69 27.21
N THR A 4 71.42 -41.07 27.46
CA THR A 4 70.26 -40.73 26.65
C THR A 4 69.75 -39.34 27.05
N LEU A 5 69.80 -38.41 26.11
CA LEU A 5 69.21 -37.06 26.27
C LEU A 5 67.73 -37.11 25.92
N TRP A 6 66.85 -36.74 26.86
CA TRP A 6 65.42 -36.50 26.61
C TRP A 6 65.24 -35.05 26.24
N ILE A 7 64.80 -34.79 24.98
CA ILE A 7 64.35 -33.47 24.51
C ILE A 7 62.83 -33.40 24.76
N ALA A 8 62.42 -32.59 25.69
CA ALA A 8 60.99 -32.25 25.90
C ALA A 8 60.57 -31.20 24.87
N ALA A 9 59.72 -31.61 23.93
CA ALA A 9 59.08 -30.69 23.00
C ALA A 9 57.89 -30.04 23.69
N ALA A 10 58.00 -28.76 24.02
CA ALA A 10 56.88 -27.94 24.49
C ALA A 10 56.03 -27.53 23.25
N ALA A 11 54.85 -28.13 23.10
CA ALA A 11 53.84 -27.72 22.12
C ALA A 11 53.19 -26.44 22.61
N VAL A 12 53.51 -25.30 21.98
CA VAL A 12 52.79 -24.04 22.15
C VAL A 12 51.48 -24.14 21.38
N LEU A 13 50.40 -24.36 22.08
CA LEU A 13 49.03 -24.19 21.56
C LEU A 13 48.78 -22.70 21.35
N ALA A 14 49.06 -22.18 20.18
CA ALA A 14 48.56 -20.88 19.74
C ALA A 14 47.05 -21.04 19.50
N GLY A 15 46.25 -20.67 20.49
CA GLY A 15 44.83 -20.49 20.32
C GLY A 15 44.60 -19.41 19.28
N ALA A 16 44.29 -19.77 18.05
CA ALA A 16 43.80 -18.85 17.05
C ALA A 16 42.47 -18.27 17.59
N CYS A 17 42.48 -17.05 18.11
CA CYS A 17 41.27 -16.31 18.30
C CYS A 17 40.56 -16.23 16.94
N ALA A 18 39.48 -16.98 16.76
CA ALA A 18 38.67 -16.89 15.54
C ALA A 18 38.23 -15.44 15.37
N GLN A 19 38.75 -14.80 14.33
CA GLN A 19 38.42 -13.41 14.04
C GLN A 19 36.91 -13.32 13.75
N VAL A 20 36.19 -12.40 14.43
CA VAL A 20 34.77 -12.18 14.20
C VAL A 20 34.58 -11.79 12.72
N PRO A 21 33.68 -12.44 11.98
CA PRO A 21 33.40 -12.07 10.61
C PRO A 21 33.02 -10.58 10.50
N PRO A 22 33.49 -9.87 9.46
CA PRO A 22 33.28 -8.42 9.33
C PRO A 22 31.83 -7.99 9.41
N GLU A 23 30.90 -8.77 8.82
CA GLU A 23 29.47 -8.53 8.87
C GLU A 23 28.89 -8.64 10.27
N LYS A 24 29.40 -9.58 11.09
CA LYS A 24 29.05 -9.70 12.51
C LYS A 24 29.66 -8.59 13.34
N GLN A 25 30.82 -8.08 12.94
CA GLN A 25 31.43 -6.95 13.61
C GLN A 25 30.56 -5.68 13.48
N VAL A 26 29.94 -5.45 12.34
CA VAL A 26 28.96 -4.34 12.15
C VAL A 26 27.83 -4.44 13.19
N ILE A 27 27.30 -5.63 13.43
CA ILE A 27 26.22 -5.86 14.43
C ILE A 27 26.75 -5.60 15.85
N ASN A 28 27.95 -6.07 16.18
CA ASN A 28 28.56 -5.84 17.49
C ASN A 28 28.82 -4.35 17.73
N ASP A 29 29.31 -3.62 16.71
CA ASP A 29 29.56 -2.18 16.77
C ASP A 29 28.22 -1.43 16.96
N ALA A 30 27.17 -1.78 16.22
CA ALA A 30 25.84 -1.20 16.38
C ALA A 30 25.27 -1.47 17.78
N ALA A 31 25.46 -2.69 18.30
CA ALA A 31 25.04 -3.02 19.66
C ALA A 31 25.78 -2.18 20.70
N ALA A 32 27.10 -2.01 20.54
CA ALA A 32 27.90 -1.17 21.43
C ALA A 32 27.43 0.29 21.41
N ALA A 33 27.18 0.85 20.20
CA ALA A 33 26.70 2.21 20.02
C ALA A 33 25.31 2.47 20.60
N LEU A 34 24.42 1.46 20.55
CA LEU A 34 23.08 1.52 21.14
C LEU A 34 23.06 1.41 22.67
N GLY A 35 24.18 1.08 23.33
CA GLY A 35 24.27 1.00 24.80
C GLY A 35 24.83 -0.31 25.33
N GLY A 36 25.22 -1.23 24.44
CA GLY A 36 25.90 -2.48 24.76
C GLY A 36 25.03 -3.72 24.54
N ARG A 37 25.71 -4.80 24.12
CA ARG A 37 25.10 -6.10 23.83
C ARG A 37 24.21 -6.61 24.96
N ASP A 38 24.73 -6.59 26.19
CA ASP A 38 24.04 -7.17 27.35
C ASP A 38 22.74 -6.42 27.66
N LYS A 39 22.77 -5.07 27.56
CA LYS A 39 21.57 -4.26 27.75
C LYS A 39 20.51 -4.55 26.67
N ILE A 40 20.92 -4.62 25.40
CA ILE A 40 19.99 -4.91 24.29
C ILE A 40 19.33 -6.30 24.50
N LEU A 41 20.10 -7.30 24.90
CA LEU A 41 19.57 -8.64 25.14
C LEU A 41 18.72 -8.72 26.42
N ALA A 42 18.97 -7.86 27.41
CA ALA A 42 18.20 -7.80 28.65
C ALA A 42 16.84 -7.09 28.51
N VAL A 43 16.68 -6.17 27.53
CA VAL A 43 15.41 -5.45 27.29
C VAL A 43 14.28 -6.45 27.02
N LYS A 44 13.23 -6.37 27.81
CA LYS A 44 12.03 -7.20 27.64
C LYS A 44 10.99 -6.52 26.78
N THR A 45 10.74 -5.24 27.06
CA THR A 45 9.70 -4.47 26.36
C THR A 45 10.19 -3.09 25.95
N LEU A 46 9.67 -2.60 24.82
CA LEU A 46 9.84 -1.23 24.35
C LEU A 46 8.47 -0.61 24.15
N ALA A 47 8.30 0.64 24.56
CA ALA A 47 7.12 1.43 24.26
C ALA A 47 7.52 2.73 23.59
N ILE A 48 6.79 3.09 22.53
CA ILE A 48 6.99 4.27 21.71
C ILE A 48 5.66 5.01 21.65
N GLU A 49 5.64 6.28 22.02
CA GLU A 49 4.49 7.15 21.90
C GLU A 49 4.86 8.37 21.04
N GLY A 50 3.91 8.85 20.24
CA GLY A 50 4.20 9.98 19.36
C GLY A 50 3.04 10.37 18.46
N GLU A 51 3.34 11.22 17.48
CA GLU A 51 2.40 11.71 16.48
C GLU A 51 3.11 12.02 15.16
N GLY A 52 2.36 12.25 14.10
CA GLY A 52 2.94 12.69 12.82
C GLY A 52 2.04 12.52 11.61
N PRO A 53 2.49 13.00 10.45
CA PRO A 53 1.76 12.85 9.19
C PRO A 53 1.89 11.44 8.62
N SER A 54 0.79 10.91 8.10
CA SER A 54 0.71 9.67 7.34
C SER A 54 0.01 9.93 6.01
N PRO A 55 0.75 10.18 4.92
CA PRO A 55 0.16 10.42 3.61
C PRO A 55 -0.59 9.21 3.05
N ASN A 56 -1.64 9.49 2.28
CA ASN A 56 -2.49 8.49 1.63
C ASN A 56 -2.03 8.28 0.19
N VAL A 57 -1.17 7.30 -0.02
CA VAL A 57 -0.57 7.02 -1.32
C VAL A 57 -1.63 6.57 -2.33
N GLY A 58 -1.55 7.09 -3.56
CA GLY A 58 -2.46 6.76 -4.65
C GLY A 58 -3.82 7.46 -4.56
N GLN A 59 -3.91 8.58 -3.80
CA GLN A 59 -5.12 9.40 -3.65
C GLN A 59 -4.85 10.90 -3.88
N ASN A 60 -3.76 11.22 -4.54
CA ASN A 60 -3.36 12.58 -4.92
C ASN A 60 -4.17 13.10 -6.11
N ARG A 61 -4.28 14.43 -6.21
CA ARG A 61 -5.06 15.07 -7.28
C ARG A 61 -4.46 14.83 -8.67
N MET A 62 -3.14 14.84 -8.78
CA MET A 62 -2.37 14.56 -10.00
C MET A 62 -1.41 13.41 -9.70
N PRO A 63 -1.02 12.57 -10.66
CA PRO A 63 -0.15 11.42 -10.43
C PRO A 63 1.15 11.72 -9.66
N ASP A 64 1.73 12.90 -9.89
CA ASP A 64 2.94 13.38 -9.20
C ASP A 64 2.66 14.52 -8.20
N GLY A 65 1.39 14.75 -7.86
CA GLY A 65 0.96 15.79 -6.93
C GLY A 65 1.19 15.42 -5.47
N GLU A 66 0.97 16.38 -4.60
CA GLU A 66 1.03 16.17 -3.16
C GLU A 66 0.01 15.11 -2.72
N LEU A 67 0.41 14.28 -1.77
CA LEU A 67 -0.46 13.25 -1.20
C LEU A 67 -1.38 13.88 -0.14
N PRO A 68 -2.67 13.51 -0.09
CA PRO A 68 -3.53 13.86 1.03
C PRO A 68 -3.02 13.21 2.32
N VAL A 69 -3.09 13.92 3.44
CA VAL A 69 -2.42 13.54 4.68
C VAL A 69 -3.43 13.18 5.77
N TRP A 70 -3.22 12.05 6.42
CA TRP A 70 -3.79 11.75 7.72
C TRP A 70 -2.88 12.33 8.81
N LYS A 71 -3.44 13.08 9.75
CA LYS A 71 -2.76 13.44 10.99
C LYS A 71 -2.95 12.28 11.97
N VAL A 72 -1.85 11.59 12.29
CA VAL A 72 -1.83 10.56 13.32
C VAL A 72 -1.55 11.21 14.67
N THR A 73 -2.39 10.91 15.64
CA THR A 73 -2.26 11.28 17.05
C THR A 73 -2.45 10.04 17.92
N GLU A 74 -2.12 10.15 19.20
CA GLU A 74 -2.24 9.03 20.15
C GLU A 74 -1.53 7.74 19.66
N TYR A 75 -0.46 7.89 18.85
CA TYR A 75 0.31 6.72 18.44
C TYR A 75 0.98 6.10 19.65
N ARG A 76 0.76 4.81 19.84
CA ARG A 76 1.45 4.01 20.84
C ARG A 76 1.73 2.63 20.27
N GLN A 77 3.00 2.27 20.23
CA GLN A 77 3.47 0.93 19.92
C GLN A 77 4.13 0.33 21.16
N VAL A 78 3.80 -0.91 21.46
CA VAL A 78 4.49 -1.70 22.47
C VAL A 78 5.01 -2.96 21.81
N LEU A 79 6.31 -3.23 22.02
CA LEU A 79 7.02 -4.41 21.56
C LEU A 79 7.40 -5.26 22.80
N ASP A 80 6.92 -6.47 22.91
CA ASP A 80 7.40 -7.48 23.86
C ASP A 80 8.42 -8.39 23.15
N LEU A 81 9.68 -7.97 23.24
CA LEU A 81 10.80 -8.63 22.57
C LEU A 81 11.11 -10.03 23.12
N GLY A 82 10.63 -10.32 24.33
CA GLY A 82 10.81 -11.62 24.97
C GLY A 82 9.85 -12.68 24.43
N ASN A 83 8.60 -12.28 24.14
CA ASN A 83 7.53 -13.16 23.70
C ASN A 83 7.19 -13.03 22.22
N GLY A 84 7.83 -12.12 21.49
CA GLY A 84 7.54 -11.88 20.06
C GLY A 84 6.12 -11.37 19.85
N ARG A 85 5.71 -10.36 20.63
CA ARG A 85 4.40 -9.74 20.57
C ARG A 85 4.52 -8.24 20.38
N SER A 86 3.62 -7.68 19.57
CA SER A 86 3.48 -6.23 19.53
C SER A 86 2.05 -5.79 19.32
N ARG A 87 1.77 -4.54 19.68
CA ARG A 87 0.48 -3.90 19.44
C ARG A 87 0.68 -2.42 19.14
N ILE A 88 0.02 -1.95 18.10
CA ILE A 88 -0.02 -0.55 17.71
C ILE A 88 -1.45 -0.04 17.91
N LYS A 89 -1.57 1.08 18.63
CA LYS A 89 -2.81 1.86 18.73
C LYS A 89 -2.54 3.25 18.20
N GLN A 90 -3.46 3.77 17.39
CA GLN A 90 -3.37 5.14 16.93
C GLN A 90 -4.74 5.71 16.58
N LEU A 91 -4.86 7.01 16.70
CA LEU A 91 -5.96 7.80 16.16
C LEU A 91 -5.44 8.57 14.95
N ARG A 92 -6.16 8.53 13.83
CA ARG A 92 -5.84 9.34 12.67
C ARG A 92 -7.05 10.14 12.20
N THR A 93 -6.80 11.39 11.85
CA THR A 93 -7.81 12.32 11.36
C THR A 93 -7.44 12.77 9.95
N ALA A 94 -8.37 12.68 9.02
CA ALA A 94 -8.17 13.16 7.66
C ALA A 94 -7.93 14.68 7.65
N GLN A 95 -6.89 15.11 6.91
CA GLN A 95 -6.59 16.51 6.66
C GLN A 95 -6.94 16.89 5.21
N PHE A 96 -7.90 16.18 4.63
CA PHE A 96 -8.34 16.34 3.25
C PHE A 96 -9.86 16.22 3.17
N GLU A 97 -10.45 16.99 2.26
CA GLU A 97 -11.89 17.26 2.24
C GLU A 97 -12.75 16.04 1.87
N PHE A 98 -12.26 15.19 0.95
CA PHE A 98 -13.04 14.06 0.45
C PHE A 98 -13.30 12.95 1.50
N ALA A 99 -12.57 12.93 2.59
CA ALA A 99 -12.87 12.06 3.73
C ALA A 99 -13.80 12.72 4.76
N GLY A 100 -14.13 14.00 4.58
CA GLY A 100 -14.86 14.79 5.57
C GLY A 100 -14.12 14.85 6.91
N ALA A 101 -14.86 14.99 8.01
CA ALA A 101 -14.29 14.94 9.36
C ALA A 101 -14.01 13.51 9.84
N THR A 102 -13.48 12.66 8.96
CA THR A 102 -13.27 11.25 9.28
C THR A 102 -12.15 11.07 10.29
N VAL A 103 -12.51 10.42 11.39
CA VAL A 103 -11.58 9.98 12.44
C VAL A 103 -11.56 8.45 12.44
N GLN A 104 -10.37 7.88 12.39
CA GLN A 104 -10.19 6.43 12.41
C GLN A 104 -9.32 6.03 13.59
N ARG A 105 -9.83 5.10 14.40
CA ARG A 105 -9.08 4.45 15.46
C ARG A 105 -8.57 3.11 14.95
N LEU A 106 -7.25 2.92 14.95
CA LEU A 106 -6.60 1.68 14.57
C LEU A 106 -6.03 1.03 15.82
N ASP A 107 -6.30 -0.26 15.99
CA ASP A 107 -5.78 -1.10 17.08
C ASP A 107 -5.46 -2.47 16.50
N GLN A 108 -4.19 -2.79 16.40
CA GLN A 108 -3.70 -3.98 15.70
C GLN A 108 -2.45 -4.53 16.35
N GLY A 109 -2.28 -5.83 16.31
CA GLY A 109 -1.12 -6.47 16.92
C GLY A 109 -0.72 -7.79 16.26
N ILE A 110 0.33 -8.35 16.80
CA ILE A 110 0.82 -9.69 16.49
C ILE A 110 1.20 -10.43 17.77
N ASP A 111 0.92 -11.71 17.83
CA ASP A 111 1.34 -12.64 18.88
C ASP A 111 2.00 -13.86 18.21
N GLY A 112 3.33 -13.84 18.14
CA GLY A 112 4.12 -14.81 17.37
C GLY A 112 3.86 -14.72 15.87
N ASP A 113 3.08 -15.65 15.32
CA ASP A 113 2.67 -15.70 13.91
C ASP A 113 1.20 -15.33 13.71
N VAL A 114 0.51 -14.94 14.76
CA VAL A 114 -0.91 -14.62 14.74
C VAL A 114 -1.12 -13.11 14.74
N GLY A 115 -1.33 -12.53 13.57
CA GLY A 115 -1.78 -11.15 13.45
C GLY A 115 -3.26 -11.00 13.85
N TYR A 116 -3.60 -9.88 14.53
CA TYR A 116 -4.97 -9.59 14.94
C TYR A 116 -5.32 -8.12 14.85
N ASN A 117 -6.59 -7.83 14.69
CA ASN A 117 -7.15 -6.48 14.80
C ASN A 117 -8.12 -6.44 15.98
N VAL A 118 -8.28 -5.26 16.58
CA VAL A 118 -9.27 -5.03 17.64
C VAL A 118 -10.28 -4.01 17.15
N GLY A 119 -11.54 -4.41 17.11
CA GLY A 119 -12.66 -3.56 16.72
C GLY A 119 -12.98 -2.49 17.75
N PRO A 120 -13.83 -1.50 17.40
CA PRO A 120 -14.29 -0.47 18.33
C PRO A 120 -15.04 -1.03 19.56
N ASP A 121 -15.64 -2.20 19.41
CA ASP A 121 -16.33 -2.97 20.46
C ASP A 121 -15.37 -3.78 21.35
N GLY A 122 -14.05 -3.70 21.08
CA GLY A 122 -13.02 -4.47 21.79
C GLY A 122 -12.88 -5.92 21.32
N GLN A 123 -13.68 -6.37 20.35
CA GLN A 123 -13.55 -7.74 19.83
C GLN A 123 -12.31 -7.88 18.95
N MET A 124 -11.59 -8.97 19.17
CA MET A 124 -10.41 -9.32 18.36
C MET A 124 -10.82 -10.16 17.16
N SER A 125 -10.24 -9.86 16.00
CA SER A 125 -10.36 -10.67 14.77
C SER A 125 -8.98 -11.07 14.25
N ARG A 126 -8.87 -12.28 13.69
CA ARG A 126 -7.60 -12.75 13.10
C ARG A 126 -7.30 -11.99 11.80
N ALA A 127 -6.07 -11.56 11.63
CA ALA A 127 -5.57 -11.00 10.38
C ALA A 127 -5.13 -12.11 9.42
N GLY A 128 -5.10 -11.80 8.11
CA GLY A 128 -4.58 -12.71 7.10
C GLY A 128 -3.08 -13.01 7.29
N ALA A 129 -2.62 -14.13 6.73
CA ALA A 129 -1.24 -14.58 6.90
C ALA A 129 -0.20 -13.58 6.35
N ALA A 130 -0.48 -12.94 5.20
CA ALA A 130 0.39 -11.92 4.63
C ALA A 130 0.54 -10.72 5.59
N VAL A 131 -0.58 -10.22 6.14
CA VAL A 131 -0.60 -9.11 7.12
C VAL A 131 0.17 -9.47 8.39
N ALA A 132 0.08 -10.72 8.85
CA ALA A 132 0.87 -11.17 9.99
C ALA A 132 2.38 -11.15 9.68
N GLY A 133 2.77 -11.58 8.48
CA GLY A 133 4.16 -11.48 8.00
C GLY A 133 4.67 -10.03 7.97
N GLU A 134 3.89 -9.11 7.42
CA GLU A 134 4.21 -7.69 7.41
C GLU A 134 4.41 -7.13 8.82
N ARG A 135 3.55 -7.47 9.78
CA ARG A 135 3.67 -7.02 11.17
C ARG A 135 4.91 -7.53 11.88
N ARG A 136 5.40 -8.76 11.56
CA ARG A 136 6.69 -9.23 12.07
C ARG A 136 7.86 -8.40 11.53
N ILE A 137 7.80 -8.03 10.25
CA ILE A 137 8.79 -7.14 9.65
C ILE A 137 8.71 -5.74 10.28
N ASP A 138 7.52 -5.24 10.58
CA ASP A 138 7.34 -3.95 11.24
C ASP A 138 7.99 -3.90 12.63
N GLU A 139 7.99 -5.01 13.40
CA GLU A 139 8.73 -5.10 14.66
C GLU A 139 10.23 -4.87 14.47
N LEU A 140 10.81 -5.38 13.37
CA LEU A 140 12.23 -5.22 13.05
C LEU A 140 12.59 -3.79 12.58
N ARG A 141 11.60 -2.94 12.29
CA ARG A 141 11.82 -1.53 11.92
C ARG A 141 12.09 -0.63 13.13
N HIS A 142 12.64 -1.20 14.19
CA HIS A 142 13.15 -0.47 15.36
C HIS A 142 14.62 -0.86 15.62
N PRO A 143 15.55 0.11 15.87
CA PRO A 143 16.98 -0.18 15.92
C PRO A 143 17.37 -1.23 16.98
N VAL A 144 16.75 -1.19 18.17
CA VAL A 144 17.01 -2.20 19.21
C VAL A 144 16.48 -3.57 18.81
N ALA A 145 15.29 -3.64 18.20
CA ALA A 145 14.68 -4.91 17.81
C ALA A 145 15.50 -5.62 16.72
N VAL A 146 15.92 -4.91 15.66
CA VAL A 146 16.71 -5.51 14.57
C VAL A 146 18.10 -5.93 15.05
N VAL A 147 18.78 -5.11 15.86
CA VAL A 147 20.12 -5.45 16.40
C VAL A 147 20.00 -6.64 17.37
N ARG A 148 18.98 -6.66 18.24
CA ARG A 148 18.71 -7.82 19.09
C ARG A 148 18.49 -9.10 18.28
N ALA A 149 17.67 -9.04 17.22
CA ALA A 149 17.42 -10.18 16.34
C ALA A 149 18.71 -10.63 15.62
N ALA A 150 19.57 -9.69 15.20
CA ALA A 150 20.86 -9.98 14.56
C ALA A 150 21.91 -10.57 15.52
N LEU A 151 21.78 -10.33 16.82
CA LEU A 151 22.64 -10.91 17.87
C LEU A 151 22.26 -12.35 18.23
N ASP A 152 21.12 -12.85 17.76
CA ASP A 152 20.73 -14.25 17.96
C ASP A 152 21.73 -15.17 17.24
N PRO A 153 22.26 -16.23 17.92
CA PRO A 153 23.19 -17.16 17.29
C PRO A 153 22.67 -17.83 16.01
N ALA A 154 21.35 -18.00 15.88
CA ALA A 154 20.70 -18.58 14.71
C ALA A 154 20.48 -17.57 13.57
N ALA A 155 20.67 -16.26 13.81
CA ALA A 155 20.56 -15.25 12.77
C ALA A 155 21.72 -15.36 11.77
N LYS A 156 21.42 -15.09 10.49
CA LYS A 156 22.42 -15.02 9.42
C LYS A 156 22.63 -13.56 9.05
N ILE A 157 23.91 -13.15 9.07
CA ILE A 157 24.32 -11.80 8.64
C ILE A 157 25.16 -11.98 7.39
N ALA A 158 24.80 -11.25 6.33
CA ALA A 158 25.41 -11.44 5.01
C ALA A 158 25.46 -10.12 4.22
N ASN A 159 26.06 -10.17 3.02
CA ASN A 159 26.05 -9.10 2.02
C ASN A 159 26.60 -7.75 2.54
N LEU A 160 27.64 -7.80 3.41
CA LEU A 160 28.29 -6.59 3.87
C LEU A 160 28.84 -5.78 2.70
N HIS A 161 28.42 -4.54 2.59
CA HIS A 161 28.97 -3.56 1.65
C HIS A 161 28.86 -2.15 2.23
N GLN A 162 29.53 -1.19 1.56
CA GLN A 162 29.45 0.23 1.90
C GLN A 162 28.51 0.94 0.95
N ASP A 163 27.68 1.82 1.49
CA ASP A 163 26.86 2.79 0.76
C ASP A 163 27.14 4.18 1.36
N GLY A 164 27.94 4.98 0.64
CA GLY A 164 28.45 6.25 1.15
C GLY A 164 29.22 6.08 2.47
N ASN A 165 28.76 6.76 3.53
CA ASN A 165 29.34 6.70 4.87
C ASN A 165 28.64 5.66 5.77
N ALA A 166 28.02 4.64 5.20
CA ALA A 166 27.32 3.63 5.98
C ALA A 166 27.78 2.21 5.61
N ASN A 167 27.76 1.32 6.58
CA ASN A 167 27.86 -0.11 6.38
C ASN A 167 26.47 -0.69 6.24
N VAL A 168 26.25 -1.54 5.25
CA VAL A 168 24.97 -2.18 4.94
C VAL A 168 25.14 -3.68 5.05
N VAL A 169 24.23 -4.34 5.78
CA VAL A 169 24.20 -5.79 5.93
C VAL A 169 22.78 -6.32 5.86
N ASP A 170 22.62 -7.52 5.32
CA ASP A 170 21.36 -8.25 5.40
C ASP A 170 21.30 -9.06 6.68
N VAL A 171 20.19 -8.98 7.39
CA VAL A 171 19.88 -9.71 8.62
C VAL A 171 18.71 -10.64 8.33
N THR A 172 18.98 -11.95 8.34
CA THR A 172 17.93 -12.97 8.32
C THR A 172 17.77 -13.47 9.77
N THR A 173 16.60 -13.25 10.34
CA THR A 173 16.30 -13.65 11.73
C THR A 173 16.22 -15.17 11.87
N ALA A 174 16.21 -15.65 13.11
CA ALA A 174 16.00 -17.08 13.42
C ALA A 174 14.66 -17.63 12.88
N LYS A 175 13.67 -16.75 12.66
CA LYS A 175 12.37 -17.09 12.05
C LYS A 175 12.37 -17.06 10.52
N GLY A 176 13.47 -16.63 9.88
CA GLY A 176 13.59 -16.54 8.42
C GLY A 176 13.18 -15.20 7.83
N ASP A 177 12.72 -14.25 8.62
CA ASP A 177 12.42 -12.89 8.15
C ASP A 177 13.72 -12.16 7.79
N THR A 178 13.80 -11.53 6.62
CA THR A 178 15.01 -10.86 6.14
C THR A 178 14.78 -9.37 5.98
N VAL A 179 15.69 -8.57 6.54
CA VAL A 179 15.74 -7.12 6.40
C VAL A 179 17.16 -6.66 6.12
N THR A 180 17.32 -5.50 5.50
CA THR A 180 18.61 -4.85 5.29
C THR A 180 18.80 -3.77 6.35
N LEU A 181 19.87 -3.87 7.15
CA LEU A 181 20.26 -2.90 8.17
C LEU A 181 21.37 -1.99 7.64
N THR A 182 21.17 -0.70 7.73
CA THR A 182 22.17 0.33 7.43
C THR A 182 22.67 0.95 8.72
N VAL A 183 24.00 0.99 8.90
CA VAL A 183 24.70 1.47 10.10
C VAL A 183 25.69 2.54 9.72
N ASP A 184 25.65 3.70 10.38
CA ASP A 184 26.61 4.80 10.17
C ASP A 184 28.04 4.36 10.48
N SER A 185 28.97 4.62 9.58
CA SER A 185 30.37 4.14 9.72
C SER A 185 31.15 4.86 10.82
N ALA A 186 30.77 6.09 11.19
CA ALA A 186 31.43 6.86 12.23
C ALA A 186 30.84 6.63 13.62
N THR A 187 29.53 6.82 13.76
CA THR A 187 28.82 6.71 15.04
C THR A 187 28.46 5.28 15.41
N LYS A 188 28.44 4.37 14.43
CA LYS A 188 27.97 2.99 14.54
C LYS A 188 26.49 2.85 14.91
N LEU A 189 25.74 3.94 14.92
CA LEU A 189 24.29 3.88 15.16
C LEU A 189 23.54 3.37 13.91
N PRO A 190 22.50 2.56 14.07
CA PRO A 190 21.58 2.23 12.99
C PRO A 190 20.98 3.50 12.37
N LEU A 191 20.99 3.57 11.04
CA LEU A 191 20.40 4.68 10.29
C LEU A 191 19.06 4.29 9.70
N ARG A 192 18.94 3.03 9.25
CA ARG A 192 17.76 2.57 8.49
C ARG A 192 17.63 1.07 8.54
N VAL A 193 16.39 0.62 8.54
CA VAL A 193 16.01 -0.77 8.22
C VAL A 193 15.11 -0.75 7.00
N SER A 194 15.38 -1.59 6.03
CA SER A 194 14.56 -1.70 4.81
C SER A 194 14.27 -3.16 4.46
N THR A 195 13.19 -3.36 3.71
CA THR A 195 12.82 -4.65 3.14
C THR A 195 12.14 -4.45 1.80
N THR A 196 12.28 -5.42 0.88
CA THR A 196 11.47 -5.48 -0.32
C THR A 196 10.17 -6.18 0.03
N ALA A 197 9.05 -5.57 -0.31
CA ALA A 197 7.70 -6.07 -0.08
C ALA A 197 6.90 -6.06 -1.38
N ASP A 198 5.83 -6.85 -1.44
CA ASP A 198 4.85 -6.77 -2.52
C ASP A 198 3.84 -5.66 -2.25
N ASN A 199 3.52 -4.91 -3.29
CA ASN A 199 2.37 -4.01 -3.32
C ASN A 199 1.50 -4.38 -4.52
N ALA A 200 0.23 -4.68 -4.28
CA ALA A 200 -0.69 -5.19 -5.31
C ALA A 200 -0.77 -4.34 -6.59
N ASN A 201 -0.47 -3.05 -6.51
CA ASN A 201 -0.55 -2.10 -7.64
C ASN A 201 0.84 -1.64 -8.12
N MET A 202 1.82 -1.60 -7.22
CA MET A 202 3.16 -1.06 -7.50
C MET A 202 4.24 -2.16 -7.61
N GLY A 203 3.88 -3.41 -7.37
CA GLY A 203 4.82 -4.53 -7.41
C GLY A 203 5.84 -4.52 -6.29
N ASP A 204 7.09 -4.83 -6.63
CA ASP A 204 8.19 -4.83 -5.69
C ASP A 204 8.49 -3.39 -5.22
N VAL A 205 8.23 -3.13 -3.96
CA VAL A 205 8.49 -1.84 -3.31
C VAL A 205 9.52 -2.00 -2.20
N VAL A 206 10.36 -1.01 -2.01
CA VAL A 206 11.25 -0.95 -0.85
C VAL A 206 10.57 -0.15 0.26
N VAL A 207 10.24 -0.83 1.35
CA VAL A 207 9.74 -0.17 2.56
C VAL A 207 10.92 0.02 3.52
N ALA A 208 11.20 1.28 3.86
CA ALA A 208 12.37 1.66 4.64
C ALA A 208 11.99 2.59 5.79
N THR A 209 12.40 2.26 7.01
CA THR A 209 12.29 3.13 8.18
C THR A 209 13.65 3.67 8.55
N SER A 210 13.82 4.98 8.50
CA SER A 210 15.02 5.71 8.89
C SER A 210 14.90 6.22 10.32
N PHE A 211 16.02 6.27 11.03
CA PHE A 211 16.12 6.64 12.44
C PHE A 211 16.95 7.89 12.61
N SER A 212 16.51 8.83 13.45
CA SER A 212 17.28 10.03 13.74
C SER A 212 16.99 10.58 15.14
N SER A 213 17.79 11.57 15.55
CA SER A 213 17.62 12.26 16.83
C SER A 213 17.64 11.31 18.03
N TYR A 214 18.68 10.49 18.13
CA TYR A 214 18.83 9.54 19.22
C TYR A 214 18.94 10.22 20.59
N GLU A 215 18.20 9.70 21.58
CA GLU A 215 18.27 10.09 22.99
C GLU A 215 18.70 8.91 23.87
N ASP A 216 19.16 9.19 25.08
CA ASP A 216 19.50 8.15 26.06
C ASP A 216 18.28 7.84 26.95
N VAL A 217 17.88 6.58 26.98
CA VAL A 217 16.79 6.09 27.82
C VAL A 217 17.28 4.85 28.56
N GLY A 218 17.59 5.00 29.83
CA GLY A 218 18.11 3.89 30.66
C GLY A 218 19.47 3.35 30.17
N GLY A 219 20.26 4.18 29.49
CA GLY A 219 21.55 3.82 28.90
C GLY A 219 21.44 3.09 27.56
N LEU A 220 20.29 3.14 26.91
CA LEU A 220 20.09 2.76 25.52
C LEU A 220 19.85 4.00 24.68
N LYS A 221 20.41 4.03 23.46
CA LYS A 221 20.16 5.06 22.47
C LYS A 221 18.90 4.68 21.66
N LEU A 222 17.84 5.46 21.81
CA LEU A 222 16.56 5.29 21.12
C LEU A 222 16.25 6.48 20.21
N PRO A 223 15.69 6.27 19.00
CA PRO A 223 15.39 7.39 18.09
C PRO A 223 14.19 8.21 18.56
N LYS A 224 14.24 9.53 18.37
CA LYS A 224 13.09 10.43 18.55
C LYS A 224 12.32 10.68 17.24
N ARG A 225 12.80 10.19 16.13
CA ARG A 225 12.11 10.27 14.85
C ARG A 225 12.29 8.97 14.08
N LEU A 226 11.18 8.43 13.61
CA LEU A 226 11.12 7.27 12.72
C LEU A 226 10.37 7.70 11.45
N THR A 227 11.05 7.71 10.30
CA THR A 227 10.46 8.09 9.02
C THR A 227 10.37 6.86 8.13
N THR A 228 9.17 6.41 7.83
CA THR A 228 8.92 5.25 6.97
C THR A 228 8.49 5.72 5.58
N ASN A 229 9.20 5.23 4.56
CA ASN A 229 8.89 5.46 3.16
C ASN A 229 8.59 4.11 2.47
N MET A 230 7.76 4.15 1.46
CA MET A 230 7.59 3.11 0.45
C MET A 230 8.10 3.67 -0.87
N ASP A 231 9.26 3.21 -1.33
CA ASP A 231 10.03 3.83 -2.40
C ASP A 231 10.23 5.35 -2.13
N LYS A 232 9.75 6.20 -3.06
CA LYS A 232 9.78 7.66 -2.94
C LYS A 232 8.67 8.24 -2.05
N TYR A 233 7.66 7.45 -1.71
CA TYR A 233 6.46 7.94 -1.02
C TYR A 233 6.60 7.84 0.49
N LEU A 234 6.44 8.97 1.17
CA LEU A 234 6.32 8.98 2.63
C LEU A 234 5.07 8.21 3.03
N GLN A 235 5.21 7.26 3.96
CA GLN A 235 4.10 6.54 4.57
C GLN A 235 3.77 7.03 5.97
N PHE A 236 4.83 7.32 6.75
CA PHE A 236 4.64 7.82 8.10
C PHE A 236 5.92 8.53 8.59
N ASP A 237 5.77 9.71 9.18
CA ASP A 237 6.85 10.44 9.83
C ASP A 237 6.53 10.61 11.32
N LEU A 238 6.91 9.62 12.12
CA LEU A 238 6.63 9.59 13.55
C LEU A 238 7.63 10.46 14.31
N GLN A 239 7.12 11.51 14.94
CA GLN A 239 7.81 12.28 15.96
C GLN A 239 7.55 11.64 17.32
N VAL A 240 8.57 11.05 17.92
CA VAL A 240 8.47 10.33 19.18
C VAL A 240 8.47 11.33 20.33
N SER A 241 7.37 11.36 21.06
CA SER A 241 7.23 12.16 22.29
C SER A 241 7.77 11.44 23.52
N LYS A 242 7.74 10.08 23.50
CA LYS A 242 8.21 9.26 24.61
C LYS A 242 8.70 7.91 24.14
N ASN A 243 9.93 7.59 24.55
CA ASN A 243 10.50 6.25 24.53
C ASN A 243 10.53 5.69 25.96
N ALA A 244 10.23 4.39 26.12
CA ALA A 244 10.35 3.72 27.40
C ALA A 244 10.79 2.27 27.22
N VAL A 245 11.58 1.77 28.14
CA VAL A 245 12.10 0.40 28.18
C VAL A 245 11.60 -0.32 29.42
N ASP A 246 11.44 -1.65 29.34
CA ASP A 246 11.01 -2.53 30.42
C ASP A 246 9.72 -2.07 31.13
N VAL A 247 8.79 -1.56 30.30
CA VAL A 247 7.45 -1.20 30.76
C VAL A 247 6.54 -2.42 30.83
N GLU A 248 5.50 -2.35 31.66
CA GLU A 248 4.42 -3.33 31.62
C GLU A 248 3.76 -3.32 30.23
N PRO A 249 3.79 -4.43 29.50
CA PRO A 249 3.32 -4.47 28.12
C PRO A 249 1.80 -4.29 28.00
N GLY A 250 1.07 -4.61 29.07
CA GLY A 250 -0.38 -4.73 29.03
C GLY A 250 -0.81 -5.99 28.27
N ASP A 251 -2.04 -5.98 27.78
CA ASP A 251 -2.59 -7.09 27.01
C ASP A 251 -2.16 -6.99 25.54
N LEU A 252 -1.09 -7.72 25.18
CA LEU A 252 -0.57 -7.87 23.81
C LEU A 252 -0.93 -9.23 23.20
N ALA A 253 -1.47 -10.16 23.99
CA ALA A 253 -1.76 -11.49 23.50
C ALA A 253 -3.01 -11.51 22.60
N ALA A 254 -2.95 -12.27 21.53
CA ALA A 254 -4.16 -12.65 20.81
C ALA A 254 -5.03 -13.55 21.70
N SER A 255 -6.36 -13.37 21.66
CA SER A 255 -7.27 -14.25 22.38
C SER A 255 -7.16 -15.69 21.86
N GLU A 256 -7.49 -16.68 22.69
CA GLU A 256 -7.46 -18.08 22.28
C GLU A 256 -8.38 -18.37 21.08
N ALA A 257 -9.51 -17.67 21.00
CA ALA A 257 -10.42 -17.75 19.85
C ALA A 257 -9.74 -17.28 18.56
N VAL A 258 -8.92 -16.22 18.62
CA VAL A 258 -8.17 -15.70 17.47
C VAL A 258 -7.01 -16.62 17.09
N LYS A 259 -6.30 -17.18 18.06
CA LYS A 259 -5.18 -18.10 17.82
C LYS A 259 -5.63 -19.39 17.12
N THR A 260 -6.79 -19.90 17.52
CA THR A 260 -7.35 -21.16 16.99
C THR A 260 -8.18 -20.97 15.71
N ALA A 261 -8.66 -19.77 15.42
CA ALA A 261 -9.37 -19.47 14.18
C ALA A 261 -8.47 -19.73 12.96
N ALA A 262 -9.04 -20.16 11.85
CA ALA A 262 -8.32 -20.17 10.58
C ALA A 262 -8.01 -18.73 10.13
N PRO A 263 -6.86 -18.47 9.49
CA PRO A 263 -6.62 -17.18 8.84
C PRO A 263 -7.77 -16.86 7.87
N PRO A 264 -8.29 -15.63 7.85
CA PRO A 264 -9.35 -15.27 6.91
C PRO A 264 -8.85 -15.42 5.47
N SER A 265 -9.67 -16.06 4.66
CA SER A 265 -9.48 -16.09 3.21
C SER A 265 -10.41 -15.05 2.58
N PRO A 266 -9.94 -14.23 1.63
CA PRO A 266 -10.84 -13.34 0.91
C PRO A 266 -11.97 -14.14 0.27
N PRO A 267 -13.21 -13.65 0.34
CA PRO A 267 -14.33 -14.32 -0.34
C PRO A 267 -14.06 -14.31 -1.86
N PRO A 268 -14.57 -15.30 -2.59
CA PRO A 268 -14.48 -15.32 -4.04
C PRO A 268 -15.05 -14.02 -4.65
N ILE A 269 -14.33 -13.48 -5.63
CA ILE A 269 -14.80 -12.30 -6.35
C ILE A 269 -15.95 -12.71 -7.28
N VAL A 270 -17.11 -12.12 -7.08
CA VAL A 270 -18.30 -12.30 -7.91
C VAL A 270 -18.45 -11.07 -8.80
N VAL A 271 -18.64 -11.28 -10.11
CA VAL A 271 -18.97 -10.21 -11.06
C VAL A 271 -20.28 -10.57 -11.75
N THR A 272 -21.29 -9.73 -11.55
CA THR A 272 -22.58 -9.80 -12.24
C THR A 272 -22.63 -8.80 -13.38
N ALA A 273 -23.50 -9.00 -14.36
CA ALA A 273 -23.72 -8.06 -15.46
C ALA A 273 -25.20 -7.72 -15.51
N GLU A 274 -25.51 -6.42 -15.46
CA GLU A 274 -26.85 -5.88 -15.60
C GLU A 274 -26.93 -5.11 -16.93
N PRO A 275 -27.87 -5.44 -17.83
CA PRO A 275 -28.09 -4.68 -19.05
C PRO A 275 -28.69 -3.31 -18.71
N VAL A 276 -28.02 -2.24 -19.17
CA VAL A 276 -28.45 -0.86 -18.94
C VAL A 276 -29.20 -0.30 -20.14
N ALA A 277 -28.69 -0.60 -21.34
CA ALA A 277 -29.27 -0.28 -22.64
C ALA A 277 -28.75 -1.30 -23.67
N LYS A 278 -29.21 -1.20 -24.94
CA LYS A 278 -28.70 -2.06 -26.00
C LYS A 278 -27.20 -1.89 -26.19
N GLY A 279 -26.44 -2.98 -25.96
CA GLY A 279 -24.98 -2.98 -26.06
C GLY A 279 -24.27 -2.23 -24.92
N ILE A 280 -24.93 -2.04 -23.78
CA ILE A 280 -24.35 -1.44 -22.58
C ILE A 280 -24.68 -2.30 -21.36
N TRP A 281 -23.66 -2.73 -20.62
CA TRP A 281 -23.82 -3.51 -19.40
C TRP A 281 -23.05 -2.85 -18.24
N TRP A 282 -23.67 -2.86 -17.08
CA TRP A 282 -23.05 -2.45 -15.83
C TRP A 282 -22.59 -3.69 -15.07
N LEU A 283 -21.29 -3.76 -14.77
CA LEU A 283 -20.70 -4.87 -14.07
C LEU A 283 -20.59 -4.54 -12.58
N ALA A 284 -21.29 -5.33 -11.77
CA ALA A 284 -21.37 -5.17 -10.33
C ALA A 284 -20.86 -6.43 -9.60
N GLY A 285 -21.20 -6.61 -8.34
CA GLY A 285 -20.90 -7.79 -7.54
C GLY A 285 -20.08 -7.46 -6.30
N SER A 286 -18.92 -8.11 -6.10
CA SER A 286 -18.11 -7.91 -4.89
C SER A 286 -17.60 -6.49 -4.73
N GLY A 287 -17.86 -5.89 -3.57
CA GLY A 287 -17.40 -4.51 -3.21
C GLY A 287 -18.23 -3.40 -3.88
N ASN A 288 -17.76 -2.17 -3.80
CA ASN A 288 -18.43 -0.97 -4.36
C ASN A 288 -17.72 -0.42 -5.60
N HIS A 289 -16.97 -1.25 -6.33
CA HIS A 289 -16.28 -0.86 -7.56
C HIS A 289 -16.95 -1.54 -8.73
N ARG A 290 -17.45 -0.75 -9.67
CA ARG A 290 -18.21 -1.15 -10.84
C ARG A 290 -17.39 -0.93 -12.10
N SER A 291 -17.84 -1.52 -13.21
CA SER A 291 -17.30 -1.27 -14.52
C SER A 291 -18.45 -1.22 -15.53
N VAL A 292 -18.24 -0.61 -16.70
CA VAL A 292 -19.25 -0.55 -17.74
C VAL A 292 -18.67 -1.12 -19.03
N VAL A 293 -19.45 -1.92 -19.76
CA VAL A 293 -19.05 -2.47 -21.05
C VAL A 293 -19.88 -1.83 -22.14
N PHE A 294 -19.22 -1.37 -23.19
CA PHE A 294 -19.81 -0.85 -24.42
C PHE A 294 -19.53 -1.81 -25.58
N GLU A 295 -20.56 -2.19 -26.31
CA GLU A 295 -20.46 -3.06 -27.48
C GLU A 295 -20.55 -2.24 -28.77
N PHE A 296 -19.47 -2.25 -29.53
CA PHE A 296 -19.33 -1.70 -30.86
C PHE A 296 -19.63 -2.77 -31.94
N ASP A 297 -19.58 -2.42 -33.22
CA ASP A 297 -19.86 -3.38 -34.31
C ASP A 297 -18.93 -4.58 -34.31
N ASP A 298 -17.65 -4.36 -33.99
CA ASP A 298 -16.58 -5.36 -34.10
C ASP A 298 -15.84 -5.67 -32.80
N HIS A 299 -16.08 -4.91 -31.72
CA HIS A 299 -15.36 -5.07 -30.45
C HIS A 299 -16.18 -4.64 -29.23
N LEU A 300 -15.60 -4.95 -28.04
CA LEU A 300 -16.03 -4.42 -26.75
C LEU A 300 -14.99 -3.43 -26.19
N THR A 301 -15.48 -2.40 -25.52
CA THR A 301 -14.67 -1.49 -24.69
C THR A 301 -15.17 -1.56 -23.26
N LEU A 302 -14.23 -1.77 -22.31
CA LEU A 302 -14.50 -1.75 -20.87
C LEU A 302 -14.23 -0.34 -20.33
N PHE A 303 -15.05 0.16 -19.44
CA PHE A 303 -14.80 1.35 -18.63
C PHE A 303 -14.53 0.88 -17.21
N GLU A 304 -13.33 1.14 -16.69
CA GLU A 304 -12.72 0.78 -15.40
C GLU A 304 -12.18 -0.64 -15.29
N ALA A 305 -10.92 -0.70 -14.81
CA ALA A 305 -10.22 -1.90 -14.36
C ALA A 305 -9.79 -1.71 -12.87
N PRO A 306 -10.72 -1.95 -11.92
CA PRO A 306 -10.60 -1.44 -10.56
C PRO A 306 -9.66 -2.25 -9.66
N LEU A 307 -9.14 -1.58 -8.60
CA LEU A 307 -8.48 -2.10 -7.41
C LEU A 307 -7.13 -2.80 -7.63
N ASN A 308 -7.10 -3.94 -8.29
CA ASN A 308 -5.93 -4.79 -8.51
C ASN A 308 -6.25 -5.92 -9.49
N GLU A 309 -5.25 -6.75 -9.81
CA GLU A 309 -5.41 -7.91 -10.69
C GLU A 309 -6.51 -8.86 -10.21
N ALA A 310 -6.55 -9.20 -8.92
CA ALA A 310 -7.51 -10.16 -8.39
C ALA A 310 -8.97 -9.71 -8.60
N ARG A 311 -9.24 -8.38 -8.61
CA ARG A 311 -10.56 -7.81 -8.88
C ARG A 311 -10.81 -7.60 -10.37
N SER A 312 -9.81 -7.11 -11.10
CA SER A 312 -9.98 -6.72 -12.51
C SER A 312 -9.98 -7.90 -13.48
N LYS A 313 -9.23 -8.97 -13.19
CA LYS A 313 -9.25 -10.17 -14.05
C LYS A 313 -10.66 -10.78 -14.17
N PRO A 314 -11.42 -11.03 -13.07
CA PRO A 314 -12.82 -11.46 -13.16
C PRO A 314 -13.73 -10.47 -13.90
N VAL A 315 -13.47 -9.15 -13.84
CA VAL A 315 -14.24 -8.14 -14.59
C VAL A 315 -14.00 -8.31 -16.08
N ILE A 316 -12.73 -8.41 -16.50
CA ILE A 316 -12.33 -8.63 -17.91
C ILE A 316 -12.93 -9.95 -18.43
N ASP A 317 -12.84 -11.01 -17.66
CA ASP A 317 -13.41 -12.32 -18.04
C ASP A 317 -14.93 -12.24 -18.17
N LYS A 318 -15.61 -11.55 -17.26
CA LYS A 318 -17.05 -11.33 -17.34
C LYS A 318 -17.44 -10.51 -18.56
N ALA A 319 -16.72 -9.43 -18.85
CA ALA A 319 -16.97 -8.61 -20.03
C ALA A 319 -16.93 -9.44 -21.34
N ARG A 320 -15.95 -10.34 -21.44
CA ARG A 320 -15.81 -11.24 -22.59
C ARG A 320 -16.97 -12.24 -22.78
N THR A 321 -17.75 -12.50 -21.74
CA THR A 321 -18.92 -13.39 -21.86
C THR A 321 -20.18 -12.71 -22.39
N LEU A 322 -20.17 -11.38 -22.54
CA LEU A 322 -21.36 -10.60 -22.90
C LEU A 322 -21.64 -10.57 -24.41
N SER A 323 -20.62 -10.83 -25.21
CA SER A 323 -20.72 -10.86 -26.66
C SER A 323 -19.67 -11.81 -27.24
N SER A 324 -19.85 -12.23 -28.49
CA SER A 324 -18.84 -12.96 -29.27
C SER A 324 -17.71 -12.05 -29.80
N LYS A 325 -17.85 -10.75 -29.67
CA LYS A 325 -16.86 -9.78 -30.12
C LYS A 325 -15.67 -9.67 -29.15
N PRO A 326 -14.45 -9.43 -29.64
CA PRO A 326 -13.28 -9.32 -28.78
C PRO A 326 -13.35 -8.08 -27.89
N LEU A 327 -12.94 -8.20 -26.63
CA LEU A 327 -12.61 -7.06 -25.78
C LEU A 327 -11.23 -6.54 -26.18
N THR A 328 -11.15 -5.30 -26.66
CA THR A 328 -9.91 -4.70 -27.22
C THR A 328 -9.42 -3.47 -26.49
N HIS A 329 -10.31 -2.76 -25.79
CA HIS A 329 -9.99 -1.50 -25.14
C HIS A 329 -10.47 -1.50 -23.69
N VAL A 330 -9.75 -0.75 -22.84
CA VAL A 330 -10.18 -0.38 -21.50
C VAL A 330 -9.97 1.14 -21.31
N VAL A 331 -11.01 1.82 -20.86
CA VAL A 331 -10.92 3.20 -20.40
C VAL A 331 -10.63 3.17 -18.91
N ILE A 332 -9.55 3.82 -18.48
CA ILE A 332 -9.24 4.06 -17.06
C ILE A 332 -9.46 5.55 -16.82
N SER A 333 -10.48 5.86 -16.01
CA SER A 333 -10.93 7.24 -15.80
C SER A 333 -9.85 8.13 -15.23
N HIS A 334 -9.12 7.66 -14.22
CA HIS A 334 -8.04 8.40 -13.58
C HIS A 334 -7.04 7.47 -12.88
N HIS A 335 -6.00 8.05 -12.28
CA HIS A 335 -4.82 7.31 -11.80
C HIS A 335 -4.98 6.63 -10.44
N HIS A 336 -6.02 6.93 -9.64
CA HIS A 336 -6.20 6.29 -8.34
C HIS A 336 -6.30 4.77 -8.46
N PHE A 337 -5.71 4.04 -7.51
CA PHE A 337 -5.58 2.59 -7.64
C PHE A 337 -6.91 1.84 -7.60
N ASP A 338 -7.92 2.40 -6.98
CA ASP A 338 -9.27 1.83 -6.99
C ASP A 338 -9.93 1.88 -8.38
N HIS A 339 -9.39 2.68 -9.32
CA HIS A 339 -9.79 2.75 -10.73
C HIS A 339 -8.74 2.16 -11.67
N SER A 340 -7.46 2.42 -11.42
CA SER A 340 -6.34 2.03 -12.29
C SER A 340 -5.63 0.75 -11.87
N GLY A 341 -5.96 0.17 -10.72
CA GLY A 341 -5.21 -0.96 -10.16
C GLY A 341 -5.20 -2.23 -11.02
N GLY A 342 -6.13 -2.35 -11.97
CA GLY A 342 -6.14 -3.40 -12.98
C GLY A 342 -5.36 -3.07 -14.27
N LEU A 343 -4.64 -1.95 -14.33
CA LEU A 343 -3.85 -1.54 -15.50
C LEU A 343 -2.97 -2.68 -16.01
N ARG A 344 -2.20 -3.31 -15.13
CA ARG A 344 -1.24 -4.33 -15.53
C ARG A 344 -1.90 -5.59 -16.07
N VAL A 345 -3.00 -6.05 -15.49
CA VAL A 345 -3.76 -7.19 -16.05
C VAL A 345 -4.42 -6.82 -17.37
N ALA A 346 -4.90 -5.59 -17.56
CA ALA A 346 -5.41 -5.13 -18.85
C ALA A 346 -4.33 -5.15 -19.94
N VAL A 347 -3.09 -4.75 -19.60
CA VAL A 347 -1.93 -4.85 -20.51
C VAL A 347 -1.57 -6.32 -20.79
N ALA A 348 -1.55 -7.19 -19.77
CA ALA A 348 -1.32 -8.63 -19.93
C ALA A 348 -2.35 -9.29 -20.85
N GLU A 349 -3.60 -8.81 -20.80
CA GLU A 349 -4.68 -9.25 -21.70
C GLU A 349 -4.59 -8.63 -23.12
N GLY A 350 -3.65 -7.70 -23.35
CA GLY A 350 -3.36 -7.09 -24.65
C GLY A 350 -4.30 -5.94 -25.03
N LEU A 351 -5.04 -5.40 -24.05
CA LEU A 351 -5.96 -4.29 -24.27
C LEU A 351 -5.21 -2.99 -24.55
N THR A 352 -5.81 -2.12 -25.35
CA THR A 352 -5.41 -0.72 -25.48
C THR A 352 -6.03 0.06 -24.33
N VAL A 353 -5.22 0.79 -23.58
CA VAL A 353 -5.64 1.60 -22.44
C VAL A 353 -5.92 3.03 -22.91
N ILE A 354 -7.15 3.48 -22.71
CA ILE A 354 -7.57 4.87 -23.00
C ILE A 354 -7.60 5.61 -21.66
N THR A 355 -6.90 6.74 -21.58
CA THR A 355 -6.83 7.54 -20.34
C THR A 355 -6.46 8.99 -20.64
N HIS A 356 -6.59 9.89 -19.65
CA HIS A 356 -6.13 11.26 -19.78
C HIS A 356 -4.60 11.31 -19.99
N LYS A 357 -4.13 12.22 -20.84
CA LYS A 357 -2.71 12.35 -21.21
C LYS A 357 -1.77 12.49 -20.03
N ASP A 358 -2.19 13.17 -18.98
CA ASP A 358 -1.36 13.41 -17.79
C ASP A 358 -1.16 12.15 -16.92
N ASN A 359 -1.85 11.04 -17.23
CA ASN A 359 -1.61 9.74 -16.62
C ASN A 359 -0.51 8.94 -17.34
N GLU A 360 -0.04 9.37 -18.51
CA GLU A 360 0.87 8.60 -19.37
C GLU A 360 2.16 8.18 -18.64
N ALA A 361 2.86 9.14 -18.02
CA ALA A 361 4.12 8.88 -17.33
C ALA A 361 3.93 7.92 -16.15
N PHE A 362 2.88 8.09 -15.37
CA PHE A 362 2.54 7.25 -14.23
C PHE A 362 2.20 5.81 -14.66
N PHE A 363 1.39 5.65 -15.72
CA PHE A 363 1.02 4.31 -16.21
C PHE A 363 2.21 3.58 -16.85
N LYS A 364 3.11 4.30 -17.54
CA LYS A 364 4.38 3.74 -18.02
C LYS A 364 5.26 3.25 -16.87
N ASP A 365 5.38 4.04 -15.78
CA ASP A 365 6.12 3.63 -14.59
C ASP A 365 5.51 2.35 -13.98
N LEU A 366 4.19 2.34 -13.73
CA LEU A 366 3.51 1.17 -13.15
C LEU A 366 3.70 -0.10 -13.98
N VAL A 367 3.60 0.00 -15.30
CA VAL A 367 3.78 -1.15 -16.20
C VAL A 367 5.23 -1.65 -16.22
N ALA A 368 6.21 -0.74 -16.12
CA ALA A 368 7.64 -1.07 -16.10
C ALA A 368 8.13 -1.65 -14.76
N ARG A 369 7.36 -1.50 -13.68
CA ARG A 369 7.75 -1.98 -12.35
C ARG A 369 7.86 -3.51 -12.30
N LYS A 370 8.80 -3.98 -11.46
CA LYS A 370 8.99 -5.41 -11.24
C LYS A 370 7.93 -5.96 -10.28
N HIS A 371 7.52 -7.18 -10.51
CA HIS A 371 6.66 -7.97 -9.65
C HIS A 371 7.32 -9.34 -9.46
N THR A 372 8.41 -9.39 -8.69
CA THR A 372 9.18 -10.62 -8.46
C THR A 372 8.84 -11.28 -7.13
N VAL A 373 8.39 -10.49 -6.14
CA VAL A 373 7.94 -11.01 -4.84
C VAL A 373 6.64 -11.78 -5.02
N VAL A 374 5.66 -11.17 -5.69
CA VAL A 374 4.40 -11.82 -6.10
C VAL A 374 4.18 -11.55 -7.60
N PRO A 375 4.60 -12.47 -8.48
CA PRO A 375 4.47 -12.28 -9.92
C PRO A 375 3.00 -12.21 -10.37
N ASP A 376 2.61 -11.08 -10.95
CA ASP A 376 1.30 -10.87 -11.57
C ASP A 376 1.23 -11.45 -13.01
N GLU A 377 0.10 -11.34 -13.68
CA GLU A 377 -0.10 -11.85 -15.03
C GLU A 377 0.81 -11.15 -16.06
N LEU A 378 1.10 -9.85 -15.89
CA LEU A 378 2.01 -9.14 -16.80
C LEU A 378 3.46 -9.57 -16.61
N ALA A 379 3.89 -9.86 -15.38
CA ALA A 379 5.23 -10.39 -15.12
C ALA A 379 5.40 -11.82 -15.68
N LYS A 380 4.36 -12.64 -15.65
CA LYS A 380 4.33 -14.01 -16.21
C LYS A 380 4.24 -14.01 -17.73
N ASN A 381 3.51 -13.06 -18.32
CA ASN A 381 3.24 -12.96 -19.75
C ASN A 381 3.40 -11.50 -20.24
N PRO A 382 4.63 -11.02 -20.39
CA PRO A 382 4.92 -9.62 -20.73
C PRO A 382 4.33 -9.22 -22.09
N LYS A 383 3.63 -8.07 -22.08
CA LYS A 383 3.12 -7.42 -23.29
C LYS A 383 3.40 -5.92 -23.25
N PRO A 384 3.53 -5.27 -24.40
CA PRO A 384 3.74 -3.84 -24.46
C PRO A 384 2.46 -3.07 -24.05
N LEU A 385 2.64 -1.99 -23.31
CA LEU A 385 1.59 -1.02 -23.03
C LEU A 385 1.20 -0.30 -24.33
N LYS A 386 -0.09 -0.32 -24.65
CA LYS A 386 -0.69 0.46 -25.74
C LYS A 386 -1.56 1.54 -25.11
N LEU A 387 -1.27 2.79 -25.39
CA LEU A 387 -2.00 3.94 -24.86
C LEU A 387 -2.71 4.71 -25.99
N GLU A 388 -3.94 5.09 -25.73
CA GLU A 388 -4.66 6.13 -26.45
C GLU A 388 -4.96 7.26 -25.45
N LEU A 389 -4.41 8.44 -25.73
CA LEU A 389 -4.40 9.55 -24.80
C LEU A 389 -5.51 10.56 -25.13
N VAL A 390 -6.27 10.91 -24.10
CA VAL A 390 -7.32 11.92 -24.16
C VAL A 390 -6.79 13.23 -23.59
N ASP A 391 -6.90 14.33 -24.34
CA ASP A 391 -6.64 15.68 -23.84
C ASP A 391 -7.92 16.27 -23.20
N ASP A 392 -8.82 16.79 -24.05
CA ASP A 392 -10.10 17.35 -23.61
C ASP A 392 -11.26 16.38 -23.87
N GLN A 393 -11.26 15.74 -25.03
CA GLN A 393 -12.30 14.78 -25.43
C GLN A 393 -11.80 13.77 -26.45
N LEU A 394 -12.44 12.60 -26.47
CA LEU A 394 -12.29 11.56 -27.48
C LEU A 394 -13.66 10.95 -27.78
N THR A 395 -13.97 10.73 -29.06
CA THR A 395 -15.20 10.04 -29.44
C THR A 395 -14.88 8.68 -30.05
N LEU A 396 -15.30 7.63 -29.36
CA LEU A 396 -15.30 6.25 -29.89
C LEU A 396 -16.63 6.03 -30.61
N LYS A 397 -16.59 5.71 -31.91
CA LYS A 397 -17.82 5.65 -32.71
C LYS A 397 -17.74 4.68 -33.87
N ASP A 398 -18.82 3.94 -34.03
CA ASP A 398 -19.12 3.19 -35.23
C ASP A 398 -20.62 3.30 -35.58
N LYS A 399 -21.18 2.36 -36.35
CA LYS A 399 -22.59 2.37 -36.75
C LYS A 399 -23.55 2.02 -35.61
N SER A 400 -23.09 1.26 -34.63
CA SER A 400 -23.93 0.68 -33.55
C SER A 400 -23.82 1.47 -32.24
N MET A 401 -22.67 2.08 -31.97
CA MET A 401 -22.35 2.73 -30.70
C MET A 401 -21.58 4.04 -30.91
N GLU A 402 -21.88 5.02 -30.07
CA GLU A 402 -21.10 6.21 -29.89
C GLU A 402 -20.89 6.46 -28.39
N VAL A 403 -19.63 6.51 -27.96
CA VAL A 403 -19.22 6.85 -26.59
C VAL A 403 -18.30 8.06 -26.66
N GLN A 404 -18.71 9.14 -26.03
CA GLN A 404 -17.93 10.38 -25.91
C GLN A 404 -17.25 10.41 -24.55
N LEU A 405 -15.92 10.39 -24.54
CA LEU A 405 -15.09 10.54 -23.35
C LEU A 405 -14.74 12.02 -23.20
N TYR A 406 -14.92 12.56 -22.01
CA TYR A 406 -14.63 13.95 -21.68
C TYR A 406 -13.73 14.05 -20.48
N HIS A 407 -12.72 14.91 -20.56
CA HIS A 407 -11.96 15.33 -19.39
C HIS A 407 -12.84 16.19 -18.48
N LEU A 408 -12.85 15.86 -17.20
CA LEU A 408 -13.55 16.61 -16.16
C LEU A 408 -12.76 17.86 -15.81
N LEU A 409 -13.22 19.02 -16.25
CA LEU A 409 -12.52 20.29 -16.05
C LEU A 409 -12.75 20.86 -14.65
N ASP A 410 -11.72 21.52 -14.12
CA ASP A 410 -11.75 22.25 -12.85
C ASP A 410 -12.17 21.40 -11.63
N ASN A 411 -11.89 20.07 -11.64
CA ASN A 411 -12.21 19.22 -10.51
C ASN A 411 -11.16 19.36 -9.40
N PRO A 412 -11.57 19.72 -8.17
CA PRO A 412 -10.64 19.89 -7.06
C PRO A 412 -10.08 18.57 -6.52
N ARG A 413 -10.77 17.44 -6.75
CA ARG A 413 -10.38 16.10 -6.28
C ARG A 413 -9.38 15.43 -7.22
N GLU A 414 -9.62 15.51 -8.54
CA GLU A 414 -8.92 14.72 -9.55
C GLU A 414 -8.71 15.54 -10.82
N GLY A 415 -7.45 15.79 -11.13
CA GLY A 415 -7.10 16.59 -12.31
C GLY A 415 -7.04 15.80 -13.61
N THR A 416 -7.20 14.47 -13.59
CA THR A 416 -7.05 13.61 -14.78
C THR A 416 -8.30 12.78 -15.07
N ASN A 417 -9.42 13.05 -14.39
CA ASN A 417 -10.63 12.22 -14.49
C ASN A 417 -11.32 12.36 -15.84
N LEU A 418 -11.68 11.21 -16.41
CA LEU A 418 -12.52 11.08 -17.60
C LEU A 418 -13.89 10.54 -17.22
N PHE A 419 -14.94 11.13 -17.75
CA PHE A 419 -16.28 10.55 -17.74
C PHE A 419 -16.73 10.20 -19.15
N ALA A 420 -17.66 9.26 -19.27
CA ALA A 420 -18.21 8.87 -20.56
C ALA A 420 -19.66 9.29 -20.69
N TYR A 421 -20.07 9.63 -21.90
CA TYR A 421 -21.44 9.95 -22.26
C TYR A 421 -21.85 9.17 -23.51
N VAL A 422 -23.05 8.55 -23.45
CA VAL A 422 -23.64 7.84 -24.58
C VAL A 422 -24.84 8.63 -25.12
N PRO A 423 -24.69 9.37 -26.25
CA PRO A 423 -25.74 10.28 -26.74
C PRO A 423 -27.05 9.63 -27.10
N ARG A 424 -27.01 8.42 -27.70
CA ARG A 424 -28.19 7.65 -28.08
C ARG A 424 -29.13 7.37 -26.93
N ASP A 425 -28.55 6.96 -25.79
CA ASP A 425 -29.28 6.52 -24.60
C ASP A 425 -29.28 7.57 -23.49
N ARG A 426 -28.60 8.73 -23.70
CA ARG A 426 -28.41 9.82 -22.73
C ARG A 426 -27.89 9.35 -21.39
N ILE A 427 -26.96 8.39 -21.44
CA ILE A 427 -26.34 7.81 -20.26
C ILE A 427 -25.05 8.54 -19.95
N LEU A 428 -24.89 8.96 -18.70
CA LEU A 428 -23.65 9.37 -18.09
C LEU A 428 -22.99 8.17 -17.40
N VAL A 429 -21.70 7.94 -17.64
CA VAL A 429 -20.88 6.97 -16.88
C VAL A 429 -19.77 7.75 -16.22
N GLN A 430 -19.68 7.67 -14.88
CA GLN A 430 -18.76 8.50 -14.11
C GLN A 430 -18.08 7.71 -12.99
N ALA A 431 -16.89 8.17 -12.61
CA ALA A 431 -16.05 7.64 -11.56
C ALA A 431 -15.73 8.74 -10.54
N ASP A 432 -15.96 8.48 -9.25
CA ASP A 432 -15.66 9.35 -8.10
C ASP A 432 -16.32 10.75 -8.11
N LEU A 433 -17.32 10.94 -8.96
CA LEU A 433 -17.97 12.24 -9.08
C LEU A 433 -19.22 12.35 -8.22
N TYR A 434 -19.90 11.22 -8.07
CA TYR A 434 -21.14 11.12 -7.30
C TYR A 434 -21.44 9.68 -6.91
N ASP A 435 -21.88 9.51 -5.67
CA ASP A 435 -22.49 8.28 -5.14
C ASP A 435 -23.64 8.70 -4.20
N ALA A 436 -24.85 8.24 -4.44
CA ALA A 436 -26.04 8.58 -3.66
C ALA A 436 -25.89 8.27 -2.14
N SER A 437 -25.03 7.31 -1.80
CA SER A 437 -24.74 6.91 -0.41
C SER A 437 -23.84 7.90 0.34
N TRP A 438 -23.10 8.76 -0.35
CA TRP A 438 -22.23 9.73 0.29
C TRP A 438 -23.02 10.75 1.12
N GLN A 439 -22.52 11.05 2.28
CA GLN A 439 -23.13 12.04 3.16
C GLN A 439 -22.97 13.48 2.63
N GLN A 440 -21.91 13.72 1.88
CA GLN A 440 -21.58 15.01 1.28
C GLN A 440 -21.20 14.81 -0.18
N HIS A 441 -21.61 15.73 -1.06
CA HIS A 441 -21.27 15.73 -2.49
C HIS A 441 -20.35 16.92 -2.78
N LEU A 442 -19.10 16.82 -2.32
CA LEU A 442 -18.14 17.93 -2.30
C LEU A 442 -17.90 18.54 -3.70
N TRP A 443 -17.89 17.71 -4.74
CA TRP A 443 -17.68 18.13 -6.14
C TRP A 443 -18.91 17.96 -7.03
N GLY A 444 -20.05 17.71 -6.46
CA GLY A 444 -21.29 17.56 -7.21
C GLY A 444 -21.62 18.78 -8.10
N ALA A 445 -21.36 19.99 -7.61
CA ALA A 445 -21.52 21.20 -8.42
C ALA A 445 -20.62 21.21 -9.67
N ASN A 446 -19.35 20.77 -9.53
CA ASN A 446 -18.40 20.66 -10.63
C ASN A 446 -18.89 19.68 -11.71
N VAL A 447 -19.43 18.52 -11.30
CA VAL A 447 -20.02 17.56 -12.24
C VAL A 447 -21.14 18.18 -13.04
N LEU A 448 -22.10 18.85 -12.37
CA LEU A 448 -23.22 19.49 -13.04
C LEU A 448 -22.77 20.59 -14.00
N GLN A 449 -21.75 21.38 -13.62
CA GLN A 449 -21.16 22.40 -14.49
C GLN A 449 -20.49 21.79 -15.73
N ASN A 450 -19.79 20.66 -15.61
CA ASN A 450 -19.19 19.98 -16.75
C ASN A 450 -20.26 19.44 -17.71
N ILE A 451 -21.35 18.87 -17.19
CA ILE A 451 -22.49 18.43 -18.00
C ILE A 451 -23.11 19.62 -18.75
N GLU A 452 -23.31 20.74 -18.07
CA GLU A 452 -23.85 21.97 -18.69
C GLU A 452 -22.88 22.57 -19.71
N ARG A 453 -21.59 22.71 -19.39
CA ARG A 453 -20.52 23.21 -20.29
C ARG A 453 -20.47 22.42 -21.58
N ARG A 454 -20.62 21.08 -21.52
CA ARG A 454 -20.64 20.17 -22.67
C ARG A 454 -22.03 20.11 -23.34
N LYS A 455 -23.06 20.78 -22.78
CA LYS A 455 -24.45 20.79 -23.27
C LYS A 455 -25.02 19.36 -23.37
N LEU A 456 -24.67 18.48 -22.47
CA LEU A 456 -25.13 17.10 -22.48
C LEU A 456 -26.58 17.02 -21.99
N ARG A 457 -27.35 16.13 -22.62
CA ARG A 457 -28.71 15.80 -22.19
C ARG A 457 -28.65 14.41 -21.50
N VAL A 458 -28.60 14.41 -20.20
CA VAL A 458 -28.48 13.18 -19.40
C VAL A 458 -29.84 12.78 -18.84
N ASP A 459 -30.20 11.51 -19.01
CA ASP A 459 -31.42 10.93 -18.42
C ASP A 459 -31.09 9.93 -17.29
N LYS A 460 -29.89 9.32 -17.32
CA LYS A 460 -29.48 8.27 -16.39
C LYS A 460 -28.02 8.41 -16.02
N ASP A 461 -27.73 8.28 -14.72
CA ASP A 461 -26.37 8.10 -14.17
C ASP A 461 -26.07 6.58 -14.00
N VAL A 462 -24.93 6.15 -14.52
CA VAL A 462 -24.42 4.77 -14.42
C VAL A 462 -23.02 4.84 -13.81
N PRO A 463 -22.93 4.88 -12.48
CA PRO A 463 -21.69 5.15 -11.79
C PRO A 463 -20.80 3.92 -11.64
N VAL A 464 -19.50 4.14 -11.38
CA VAL A 464 -18.57 3.09 -10.94
C VAL A 464 -18.56 2.91 -9.43
N HIS A 465 -19.11 3.86 -8.68
CA HIS A 465 -19.43 3.73 -7.24
C HIS A 465 -20.92 4.00 -7.03
N GLY A 466 -21.57 3.20 -6.17
CA GLY A 466 -22.98 3.36 -5.86
C GLY A 466 -23.91 2.55 -6.76
N VAL A 467 -25.03 3.13 -7.16
CA VAL A 467 -26.14 2.48 -7.88
C VAL A 467 -26.58 3.33 -9.08
N ILE A 468 -27.12 2.65 -10.08
CA ILE A 468 -27.73 3.33 -11.23
C ILE A 468 -28.98 4.08 -10.78
N GLU A 469 -29.10 5.36 -11.21
CA GLU A 469 -30.28 6.17 -10.89
C GLU A 469 -30.66 7.15 -12.01
N PRO A 470 -31.91 7.68 -11.98
CA PRO A 470 -32.29 8.79 -12.87
C PRO A 470 -31.45 10.05 -12.60
N TYR A 471 -31.09 10.75 -13.66
CA TYR A 471 -30.25 11.96 -13.55
C TYR A 471 -30.91 13.08 -12.74
N ASP A 472 -32.23 13.23 -12.82
CA ASP A 472 -32.97 14.22 -12.01
C ASP A 472 -32.87 13.93 -10.51
N GLN A 473 -32.81 12.65 -10.11
CA GLN A 473 -32.57 12.24 -8.73
C GLN A 473 -31.14 12.58 -8.29
N MET A 474 -30.12 12.30 -9.13
CA MET A 474 -28.75 12.70 -8.88
C MET A 474 -28.65 14.21 -8.65
N VAL A 475 -29.23 15.03 -9.55
CA VAL A 475 -29.24 16.50 -9.45
C VAL A 475 -29.90 16.96 -8.14
N LYS A 476 -31.04 16.36 -7.80
CA LYS A 476 -31.76 16.67 -6.55
C LYS A 476 -30.93 16.36 -5.32
N THR A 477 -30.25 15.21 -5.30
CA THR A 477 -29.39 14.78 -4.19
C THR A 477 -28.18 15.69 -4.05
N ILE A 478 -27.49 16.03 -5.16
CA ILE A 478 -26.36 16.98 -5.15
C ILE A 478 -26.79 18.33 -4.59
N LYS A 479 -27.92 18.89 -5.05
CA LYS A 479 -28.40 20.20 -4.61
C LYS A 479 -28.88 20.21 -3.15
N ALA A 480 -29.26 19.07 -2.59
CA ALA A 480 -29.73 18.97 -1.22
C ALA A 480 -28.59 18.81 -0.18
N LYS A 481 -27.37 18.50 -0.60
CA LYS A 481 -26.22 18.24 0.26
C LYS A 481 -25.12 19.30 0.05
N PRO A 482 -24.27 19.57 1.07
CA PRO A 482 -23.18 20.53 0.92
C PRO A 482 -22.26 20.16 -0.24
N THR A 483 -21.91 21.14 -1.06
CA THR A 483 -20.97 21.04 -2.17
C THR A 483 -19.87 22.07 -1.97
N ILE A 484 -18.65 21.77 -2.42
CA ILE A 484 -17.60 22.78 -2.56
C ILE A 484 -17.94 23.58 -3.83
N PRO A 485 -17.99 24.93 -3.76
CA PRO A 485 -18.12 25.74 -4.97
C PRO A 485 -16.98 25.39 -5.94
N ALA A 486 -17.29 25.28 -7.23
CA ALA A 486 -16.25 25.23 -8.26
C ALA A 486 -15.54 26.59 -8.29
N ASN A 487 -14.22 26.61 -8.25
CA ASN A 487 -13.40 27.83 -8.37
C ASN A 487 -13.44 28.40 -9.79
#